data_5c846db13c371a5098a11f21256af85b
#
_entry.id   5c846db13c371a5098a11f21256af85b
#
_cell.length_a   1.000
_cell.length_b   1.000
_cell.length_c   1.000
_cell.angle_alpha   90.00
_cell.angle_beta   90.00
_cell.angle_gamma   90.00
#
_symmetry.space_group_name_H-M   'P 1'
#
loop_
_entity.id
_entity.type
_entity.pdbx_description
1 polymer ?
#
loop_
_entity_poly.entity_id
_entity_poly.type
_entity_poly.pdbx_seq_one_letter_code
_entity_poly.pdbx_strand_id
1 'polypeptide(L)'
;MGFKIITGKYETGTQEQQAGFMQLFGEKNTQFKFDLYFHWYNIIHELGHCLLSMQNKRIDLVDEEMLVNAFAVGYWKHAGNSDNLKKFSSMLESILEIVPNPIPAGMEFTEFFRSIWGSEQLNTVAMYGFFQLSSVLEAMKLNKNFSNILDEMGLECGNLSAMKAYDREVTAENAESVLAVALENLRLFGNEIADIEIEFADNPEVQCANCYN
;
A
#
# COMPACT_ATOMS: atom_id res chain seq x y z
N MET A 1 -17.33 15.39 -4.87
CA MET A 1 -17.05 14.07 -5.47
C MET A 1 -16.18 13.37 -4.46
N GLY A 2 -16.60 12.21 -3.94
CA GLY A 2 -15.84 11.45 -2.94
C GLY A 2 -15.04 10.36 -3.63
N PHE A 3 -14.04 9.86 -2.94
CA PHE A 3 -13.22 8.73 -3.35
C PHE A 3 -13.58 7.49 -2.52
N LYS A 4 -13.33 6.31 -3.07
CA LYS A 4 -13.52 5.05 -2.36
C LYS A 4 -12.24 4.24 -2.40
N ILE A 5 -11.85 3.73 -1.24
CA ILE A 5 -10.84 2.69 -1.10
C ILE A 5 -11.58 1.37 -0.95
N ILE A 6 -11.40 0.46 -1.89
CA ILE A 6 -12.08 -0.83 -1.87
C ILE A 6 -11.11 -1.86 -1.27
N THR A 7 -11.56 -2.65 -0.31
CA THR A 7 -10.78 -3.75 0.28
C THR A 7 -11.69 -4.95 0.54
N GLY A 8 -11.10 -6.13 0.76
CA GLY A 8 -11.85 -7.35 1.10
C GLY A 8 -11.47 -7.85 2.48
N LYS A 9 -12.20 -8.85 2.99
CA LYS A 9 -11.88 -9.52 4.25
C LYS A 9 -11.41 -10.94 3.98
N TYR A 10 -10.41 -11.39 4.73
CA TYR A 10 -9.90 -12.77 4.59
C TYR A 10 -10.98 -13.82 4.79
N GLU A 11 -11.81 -13.64 5.83
CA GLU A 11 -12.85 -14.57 6.22
C GLU A 11 -14.02 -14.66 5.23
N THR A 12 -14.25 -13.63 4.40
CA THR A 12 -15.29 -13.64 3.35
C THR A 12 -14.80 -14.14 2.01
N GLY A 13 -13.48 -14.35 1.87
CA GLY A 13 -12.89 -14.93 0.68
C GLY A 13 -13.34 -16.37 0.44
N THR A 14 -13.32 -16.83 -0.82
CA THR A 14 -13.56 -18.23 -1.16
C THR A 14 -12.52 -19.14 -0.52
N GLN A 15 -12.80 -20.44 -0.44
CA GLN A 15 -11.82 -21.41 0.07
C GLN A 15 -10.50 -21.40 -0.72
N GLU A 16 -10.58 -21.19 -2.04
CA GLU A 16 -9.42 -21.11 -2.92
C GLU A 16 -8.59 -19.85 -2.61
N GLN A 17 -9.24 -18.69 -2.43
CA GLN A 17 -8.59 -17.45 -2.04
C GLN A 17 -7.91 -17.55 -0.67
N GLN A 18 -8.62 -18.10 0.33
CA GLN A 18 -8.05 -18.32 1.66
C GLN A 18 -6.85 -19.26 1.62
N ALA A 19 -6.93 -20.35 0.83
CA ALA A 19 -5.81 -21.25 0.64
C ALA A 19 -4.61 -20.57 -0.06
N GLY A 20 -4.87 -19.70 -1.05
CA GLY A 20 -3.84 -18.91 -1.71
C GLY A 20 -3.14 -17.95 -0.73
N PHE A 21 -3.89 -17.26 0.12
CA PHE A 21 -3.30 -16.40 1.16
C PHE A 21 -2.54 -17.21 2.23
N MET A 22 -3.02 -18.41 2.60
CA MET A 22 -2.26 -19.31 3.48
C MET A 22 -0.95 -19.76 2.84
N GLN A 23 -0.95 -20.02 1.54
CA GLN A 23 0.28 -20.36 0.82
C GLN A 23 1.25 -19.17 0.76
N LEU A 24 0.74 -17.95 0.53
CA LEU A 24 1.54 -16.73 0.42
C LEU A 24 2.09 -16.28 1.77
N PHE A 25 1.25 -16.18 2.78
CA PHE A 25 1.60 -15.65 4.10
C PHE A 25 2.07 -16.73 5.09
N GLY A 26 1.90 -18.01 4.75
CA GLY A 26 2.11 -19.16 5.63
C GLY A 26 0.92 -19.38 6.57
N GLU A 27 0.72 -20.61 7.02
CA GLU A 27 -0.43 -21.04 7.85
C GLU A 27 -0.51 -20.31 9.21
N LYS A 28 0.65 -19.91 9.73
CA LYS A 28 0.71 -19.27 11.05
C LYS A 28 0.39 -17.80 10.96
N ASN A 29 -0.65 -17.36 11.67
CA ASN A 29 -1.08 -15.95 11.76
C ASN A 29 -1.51 -15.35 10.40
N THR A 30 -2.07 -16.16 9.49
CA THR A 30 -2.47 -15.71 8.15
C THR A 30 -3.44 -14.53 8.22
N GLN A 31 -4.48 -14.58 9.06
CA GLN A 31 -5.41 -13.46 9.27
C GLN A 31 -4.68 -12.18 9.64
N PHE A 32 -3.81 -12.22 10.66
CA PHE A 32 -3.06 -11.03 11.07
C PHE A 32 -2.17 -10.48 9.94
N LYS A 33 -1.53 -11.34 9.16
CA LYS A 33 -0.68 -10.93 8.04
C LYS A 33 -1.49 -10.33 6.90
N PHE A 34 -2.68 -10.89 6.65
CA PHE A 34 -3.64 -10.33 5.71
C PHE A 34 -4.07 -8.91 6.15
N ASP A 35 -4.50 -8.77 7.41
CA ASP A 35 -4.93 -7.48 7.95
C ASP A 35 -3.78 -6.46 7.95
N LEU A 36 -2.56 -6.89 8.27
CA LEU A 36 -1.37 -6.05 8.25
C LEU A 36 -1.07 -5.50 6.85
N TYR A 37 -1.28 -6.32 5.82
CA TYR A 37 -1.12 -5.89 4.43
C TYR A 37 -2.32 -5.03 3.99
N PHE A 38 -3.55 -5.57 4.02
CA PHE A 38 -4.71 -4.97 3.37
C PHE A 38 -5.41 -3.89 4.20
N HIS A 39 -5.46 -4.02 5.54
CA HIS A 39 -6.24 -3.13 6.41
C HIS A 39 -5.39 -2.12 7.18
N TRP A 40 -4.08 -2.29 7.17
CA TRP A 40 -3.18 -1.34 7.81
C TRP A 40 -2.29 -0.64 6.77
N TYR A 41 -1.47 -1.38 6.01
CA TYR A 41 -0.53 -0.77 5.05
C TYR A 41 -1.23 -0.25 3.81
N ASN A 42 -2.01 -1.09 3.14
CA ASN A 42 -2.61 -0.80 1.84
C ASN A 42 -3.63 0.36 1.90
N ILE A 43 -4.31 0.56 3.03
CA ILE A 43 -5.20 1.73 3.21
C ILE A 43 -4.44 3.05 3.01
N ILE A 44 -3.21 3.15 3.51
CA ILE A 44 -2.40 4.36 3.34
C ILE A 44 -1.80 4.44 1.93
N HIS A 45 -1.47 3.31 1.33
CA HIS A 45 -1.04 3.24 -0.06
C HIS A 45 -2.16 3.73 -1.01
N GLU A 46 -3.37 3.21 -0.89
CA GLU A 46 -4.54 3.62 -1.68
C GLU A 46 -4.93 5.09 -1.42
N LEU A 47 -4.78 5.56 -0.18
CA LEU A 47 -4.92 6.97 0.12
C LEU A 47 -3.93 7.81 -0.71
N GLY A 48 -2.71 7.34 -0.91
CA GLY A 48 -1.72 7.98 -1.76
C GLY A 48 -2.21 8.21 -3.19
N HIS A 49 -2.82 7.21 -3.82
CA HIS A 49 -3.44 7.33 -5.14
C HIS A 49 -4.59 8.36 -5.17
N CYS A 50 -5.46 8.33 -4.16
CA CYS A 50 -6.52 9.32 -4.03
C CYS A 50 -5.97 10.75 -3.96
N LEU A 51 -4.91 10.97 -3.17
CA LEU A 51 -4.27 12.27 -3.01
C LEU A 51 -3.64 12.77 -4.31
N LEU A 52 -2.91 11.92 -5.04
CA LEU A 52 -2.36 12.26 -6.36
C LEU A 52 -3.45 12.61 -7.36
N SER A 53 -4.56 11.87 -7.37
CA SER A 53 -5.72 12.15 -8.20
C SER A 53 -6.35 13.51 -7.89
N MET A 54 -6.47 13.88 -6.59
CA MET A 54 -6.98 15.19 -6.17
C MET A 54 -6.07 16.34 -6.65
N GLN A 55 -4.76 16.11 -6.70
CA GLN A 55 -3.80 17.09 -7.19
C GLN A 55 -3.72 17.16 -8.74
N ASN A 56 -4.53 16.34 -9.45
CA ASN A 56 -4.45 16.18 -10.91
C ASN A 56 -3.01 15.88 -11.39
N LYS A 57 -2.23 15.22 -10.57
CA LYS A 57 -0.84 14.91 -10.88
C LYS A 57 -0.77 13.65 -11.72
N ARG A 58 -0.24 13.78 -12.95
CA ARG A 58 -0.02 12.66 -13.85
C ARG A 58 1.46 12.36 -13.90
N ILE A 59 1.81 11.15 -13.47
CA ILE A 59 3.16 10.60 -13.53
C ILE A 59 3.10 9.23 -14.18
N ASP A 60 4.25 8.68 -14.55
CA ASP A 60 4.34 7.31 -15.05
C ASP A 60 3.83 6.33 -13.98
N LEU A 61 3.09 5.29 -14.39
CA LEU A 61 2.42 4.39 -13.46
C LEU A 61 3.38 3.64 -12.52
N VAL A 62 4.59 3.30 -12.99
CA VAL A 62 5.60 2.69 -12.13
C VAL A 62 6.12 3.72 -11.11
N ASP A 63 6.31 4.97 -11.52
CA ASP A 63 6.73 6.04 -10.62
C ASP A 63 5.62 6.40 -9.64
N GLU A 64 4.35 6.33 -10.04
CA GLU A 64 3.20 6.52 -9.16
C GLU A 64 3.19 5.47 -8.05
N GLU A 65 3.29 4.19 -8.40
CA GLU A 65 3.37 3.10 -7.44
C GLU A 65 4.55 3.26 -6.47
N MET A 66 5.72 3.66 -6.98
CA MET A 66 6.89 3.92 -6.14
C MET A 66 6.67 5.11 -5.19
N LEU A 67 6.00 6.17 -5.65
CA LEU A 67 5.73 7.35 -4.86
C LEU A 67 4.70 7.08 -3.76
N VAL A 68 3.60 6.38 -4.08
CA VAL A 68 2.57 6.07 -3.08
C VAL A 68 3.07 5.04 -2.05
N ASN A 69 3.95 4.10 -2.45
CA ASN A 69 4.62 3.23 -1.49
C ASN A 69 5.59 4.01 -0.59
N ALA A 70 6.35 4.97 -1.14
CA ALA A 70 7.20 5.84 -0.34
C ALA A 70 6.36 6.68 0.65
N PHE A 71 5.19 7.18 0.22
CA PHE A 71 4.24 7.88 1.07
C PHE A 71 3.75 7.00 2.22
N ALA A 72 3.27 5.78 1.93
CA ALA A 72 2.77 4.87 2.96
C ALA A 72 3.85 4.50 3.98
N VAL A 73 5.07 4.17 3.51
CA VAL A 73 6.22 3.87 4.38
C VAL A 73 6.60 5.10 5.22
N GLY A 74 6.69 6.27 4.59
CA GLY A 74 7.00 7.52 5.28
C GLY A 74 5.95 7.88 6.34
N TYR A 75 4.67 7.77 6.00
CA TYR A 75 3.56 7.97 6.93
C TYR A 75 3.69 7.08 8.18
N TRP A 76 3.87 5.77 8.00
CA TRP A 76 3.95 4.84 9.12
C TRP A 76 5.19 5.01 9.99
N LYS A 77 6.29 5.54 9.47
CA LYS A 77 7.46 5.91 10.27
C LYS A 77 7.15 7.06 11.24
N HIS A 78 6.25 7.96 10.89
CA HIS A 78 5.85 9.10 11.71
C HIS A 78 4.59 8.85 12.54
N ALA A 79 3.65 8.07 12.04
CA ALA A 79 2.42 7.71 12.76
C ALA A 79 2.62 6.67 13.89
N GLY A 80 3.85 6.30 14.18
CA GLY A 80 4.24 5.74 15.47
C GLY A 80 4.11 4.23 15.64
N ASN A 81 3.96 3.42 14.59
CA ASN A 81 3.93 1.95 14.78
C ASN A 81 5.13 1.24 14.13
N SER A 82 6.32 1.51 14.67
CA SER A 82 7.58 0.91 14.21
C SER A 82 7.59 -0.63 14.26
N ASP A 83 6.85 -1.24 15.19
CA ASP A 83 6.82 -2.70 15.36
C ASP A 83 5.98 -3.36 14.26
N ASN A 84 4.86 -2.74 13.85
CA ASN A 84 4.08 -3.25 12.72
C ASN A 84 4.85 -3.08 11.41
N LEU A 85 5.55 -1.96 11.21
CA LEU A 85 6.37 -1.76 10.03
C LEU A 85 7.51 -2.79 9.93
N LYS A 86 8.14 -3.16 11.05
CA LYS A 86 9.14 -4.23 11.10
C LYS A 86 8.54 -5.60 10.79
N LYS A 87 7.39 -5.94 11.41
CA LYS A 87 6.68 -7.19 11.13
C LYS A 87 6.28 -7.28 9.65
N PHE A 88 5.85 -6.16 9.09
CA PHE A 88 5.47 -6.05 7.69
C PHE A 88 6.66 -6.26 6.76
N SER A 89 7.79 -5.57 6.99
CA SER A 89 9.04 -5.77 6.24
C SER A 89 9.49 -7.23 6.27
N SER A 90 9.58 -7.84 7.47
CA SER A 90 10.00 -9.23 7.62
C SER A 90 9.05 -10.21 6.92
N MET A 91 7.75 -9.92 6.91
CA MET A 91 6.78 -10.72 6.17
C MET A 91 7.03 -10.65 4.66
N LEU A 92 7.22 -9.45 4.11
CA LEU A 92 7.50 -9.25 2.69
C LEU A 92 8.82 -9.90 2.26
N GLU A 93 9.87 -9.74 3.05
CA GLU A 93 11.17 -10.38 2.83
C GLU A 93 11.01 -11.91 2.76
N SER A 94 10.31 -12.51 3.72
CA SER A 94 10.07 -13.96 3.74
C SER A 94 9.27 -14.46 2.53
N ILE A 95 8.33 -13.68 2.04
CA ILE A 95 7.56 -14.03 0.83
C ILE A 95 8.48 -13.96 -0.40
N LEU A 96 9.25 -12.89 -0.53
CA LEU A 96 10.11 -12.70 -1.71
C LEU A 96 11.33 -13.62 -1.75
N GLU A 97 11.72 -14.24 -0.62
CA GLU A 97 12.73 -15.31 -0.60
C GLU A 97 12.27 -16.58 -1.34
N ILE A 98 10.97 -16.85 -1.36
CA ILE A 98 10.41 -18.06 -1.98
C ILE A 98 9.83 -17.81 -3.39
N VAL A 99 9.63 -16.55 -3.76
CA VAL A 99 9.12 -16.16 -5.08
C VAL A 99 10.30 -15.92 -6.03
N PRO A 100 10.35 -16.58 -7.20
CA PRO A 100 11.42 -16.35 -8.16
C PRO A 100 11.50 -14.89 -8.59
N ASN A 101 12.68 -14.31 -8.56
CA ASN A 101 12.91 -12.95 -9.05
C ASN A 101 12.80 -12.93 -10.59
N PRO A 102 11.84 -12.22 -11.18
CA PRO A 102 11.64 -12.18 -12.62
C PRO A 102 12.56 -11.18 -13.33
N ILE A 103 13.28 -10.33 -12.59
CA ILE A 103 14.09 -9.24 -13.14
C ILE A 103 15.38 -9.80 -13.72
N PRO A 104 15.69 -9.54 -15.00
CA PRO A 104 16.95 -9.97 -15.60
C PRO A 104 18.16 -9.40 -14.86
N ALA A 105 19.24 -10.17 -14.79
CA ALA A 105 20.48 -9.74 -14.17
C ALA A 105 21.00 -8.44 -14.78
N GLY A 106 21.26 -7.44 -13.96
CA GLY A 106 21.77 -6.13 -14.36
C GLY A 106 20.72 -5.13 -14.85
N MET A 107 19.43 -5.47 -14.79
CA MET A 107 18.33 -4.53 -15.07
C MET A 107 17.81 -3.93 -13.75
N GLU A 108 17.56 -2.63 -13.75
CA GLU A 108 16.97 -1.95 -12.59
C GLU A 108 15.49 -2.30 -12.43
N PHE A 109 14.99 -2.33 -11.18
CA PHE A 109 13.61 -2.66 -10.83
C PHE A 109 12.59 -1.86 -11.65
N THR A 110 12.70 -0.53 -11.61
CA THR A 110 11.74 0.35 -12.29
C THR A 110 11.84 0.27 -13.81
N GLU A 111 13.05 0.05 -14.35
CA GLU A 111 13.25 -0.16 -15.78
C GLU A 111 12.56 -1.43 -16.28
N PHE A 112 12.71 -2.53 -15.53
CA PHE A 112 12.07 -3.79 -15.87
C PHE A 112 10.53 -3.62 -15.90
N PHE A 113 9.94 -3.09 -14.83
CA PHE A 113 8.49 -2.98 -14.76
C PHE A 113 7.90 -1.96 -15.74
N ARG A 114 8.59 -0.86 -16.06
CA ARG A 114 8.18 0.00 -17.18
C ARG A 114 8.17 -0.73 -18.51
N SER A 115 9.13 -1.62 -18.76
CA SER A 115 9.22 -2.35 -20.01
C SER A 115 8.08 -3.35 -20.24
N ILE A 116 7.46 -3.85 -19.16
CA ILE A 116 6.36 -4.83 -19.22
C ILE A 116 5.00 -4.24 -18.80
N TRP A 117 4.94 -2.94 -18.47
CA TRP A 117 3.70 -2.31 -18.02
C TRP A 117 2.62 -2.38 -19.11
N GLY A 118 1.41 -2.82 -18.70
CA GLY A 118 0.31 -3.04 -19.64
C GLY A 118 0.42 -4.29 -20.52
N SER A 119 1.46 -5.12 -20.34
CA SER A 119 1.58 -6.40 -21.05
C SER A 119 0.83 -7.52 -20.33
N GLU A 120 0.51 -8.60 -21.07
CA GLU A 120 -0.06 -9.83 -20.48
C GLU A 120 0.85 -10.44 -19.39
N GLN A 121 2.16 -10.23 -19.49
CA GLN A 121 3.13 -10.73 -18.52
C GLN A 121 2.91 -10.10 -17.15
N LEU A 122 2.69 -8.79 -17.05
CA LEU A 122 2.42 -8.11 -15.78
C LEU A 122 1.07 -8.53 -15.20
N ASN A 123 0.07 -8.82 -16.03
CA ASN A 123 -1.28 -9.17 -15.60
C ASN A 123 -1.40 -10.53 -14.93
N THR A 124 -0.29 -11.29 -14.81
CA THR A 124 -0.30 -12.52 -14.02
C THR A 124 -0.25 -12.21 -12.53
N VAL A 125 -0.99 -12.96 -11.72
CA VAL A 125 -1.00 -12.81 -10.25
C VAL A 125 0.41 -12.86 -9.66
N ALA A 126 1.26 -13.76 -10.18
CA ALA A 126 2.63 -13.92 -9.69
C ALA A 126 3.50 -12.68 -9.99
N MET A 127 3.43 -12.13 -11.22
CA MET A 127 4.24 -10.99 -11.63
C MET A 127 3.77 -9.70 -10.96
N TYR A 128 2.46 -9.45 -10.97
CA TYR A 128 1.89 -8.29 -10.32
C TYR A 128 2.10 -8.32 -8.80
N GLY A 129 1.90 -9.49 -8.16
CA GLY A 129 2.19 -9.66 -6.75
C GLY A 129 3.67 -9.44 -6.42
N PHE A 130 4.59 -9.94 -7.25
CA PHE A 130 6.03 -9.66 -7.07
C PHE A 130 6.30 -8.15 -7.16
N PHE A 131 5.72 -7.46 -8.15
CA PHE A 131 5.86 -6.02 -8.29
C PHE A 131 5.38 -5.28 -7.04
N GLN A 132 4.15 -5.56 -6.60
CA GLN A 132 3.55 -4.90 -5.42
C GLN A 132 4.39 -5.10 -4.16
N LEU A 133 4.76 -6.33 -3.83
CA LEU A 133 5.53 -6.63 -2.62
C LEU A 133 6.95 -6.05 -2.67
N SER A 134 7.58 -6.12 -3.85
CA SER A 134 8.96 -5.62 -4.02
C SER A 134 9.03 -4.09 -4.01
N SER A 135 8.04 -3.39 -4.60
CA SER A 135 8.01 -1.91 -4.59
C SER A 135 7.90 -1.33 -3.17
N VAL A 136 7.19 -2.02 -2.27
CA VAL A 136 7.19 -1.64 -0.85
C VAL A 136 8.58 -1.74 -0.23
N LEU A 137 9.28 -2.86 -0.44
CA LEU A 137 10.63 -3.04 0.11
C LEU A 137 11.63 -2.05 -0.50
N GLU A 138 11.51 -1.75 -1.80
CA GLU A 138 12.32 -0.70 -2.44
C GLU A 138 12.05 0.68 -1.81
N ALA A 139 10.79 1.04 -1.55
CA ALA A 139 10.44 2.27 -0.84
C ALA A 139 11.02 2.33 0.58
N MET A 140 11.03 1.19 1.29
CA MET A 140 11.66 1.09 2.62
C MET A 140 13.18 1.29 2.56
N LYS A 141 13.86 0.72 1.56
CA LYS A 141 15.32 0.85 1.34
C LYS A 141 15.72 2.27 0.98
N LEU A 142 14.97 2.92 0.08
CA LEU A 142 15.22 4.29 -0.34
C LEU A 142 15.12 5.30 0.81
N ASN A 143 14.34 5.00 1.82
CA ASN A 143 14.20 5.79 3.04
C ASN A 143 14.08 7.31 2.79
N LYS A 144 13.29 7.71 1.80
CA LYS A 144 13.06 9.12 1.46
C LYS A 144 12.54 9.89 2.67
N ASN A 145 12.91 11.16 2.77
CA ASN A 145 12.36 12.07 3.78
C ASN A 145 10.88 12.32 3.50
N PHE A 146 10.02 12.18 4.52
CA PHE A 146 8.58 12.25 4.36
C PHE A 146 8.10 13.64 3.90
N SER A 147 8.73 14.73 4.35
CA SER A 147 8.40 16.07 3.85
C SER A 147 8.69 16.24 2.36
N ASN A 148 9.77 15.64 1.86
CA ASN A 148 10.06 15.66 0.43
C ASN A 148 9.05 14.82 -0.38
N ILE A 149 8.57 13.72 0.18
CA ILE A 149 7.51 12.91 -0.45
C ILE A 149 6.22 13.70 -0.55
N LEU A 150 5.81 14.40 0.53
CA LEU A 150 4.61 15.23 0.51
C LEU A 150 4.73 16.36 -0.53
N ASP A 151 5.87 17.04 -0.60
CA ASP A 151 6.15 18.06 -1.61
C ASP A 151 6.10 17.48 -3.03
N GLU A 152 6.72 16.31 -3.25
CA GLU A 152 6.65 15.56 -4.53
C GLU A 152 5.21 15.21 -4.90
N MET A 153 4.35 14.91 -3.94
CA MET A 153 2.91 14.68 -4.15
C MET A 153 2.09 15.96 -4.35
N GLY A 154 2.65 17.13 -4.11
CA GLY A 154 1.96 18.43 -4.15
C GLY A 154 1.13 18.69 -2.88
N LEU A 155 1.53 18.13 -1.76
CA LEU A 155 0.85 18.25 -0.47
C LEU A 155 1.64 19.17 0.48
N GLU A 156 0.91 19.90 1.32
CA GLU A 156 1.50 20.66 2.42
C GLU A 156 2.10 19.75 3.48
N CYS A 157 3.28 20.12 3.98
CA CYS A 157 3.95 19.44 5.07
C CYS A 157 3.94 20.33 6.32
N GLY A 158 3.13 19.94 7.29
CA GLY A 158 3.11 20.60 8.59
C GLY A 158 4.15 20.06 9.57
N ASN A 159 3.88 20.23 10.87
CA ASN A 159 4.76 19.71 11.91
C ASN A 159 4.58 18.18 12.06
N LEU A 160 5.53 17.41 11.55
CA LEU A 160 5.51 15.96 11.63
C LEU A 160 5.45 15.42 13.08
N SER A 161 6.02 16.17 14.06
CA SER A 161 5.96 15.77 15.47
C SER A 161 4.56 15.94 16.09
N ALA A 162 3.64 16.63 15.40
CA ALA A 162 2.25 16.76 15.83
C ALA A 162 1.33 15.68 15.27
N MET A 163 1.85 14.78 14.42
CA MET A 163 1.06 13.67 13.91
C MET A 163 0.51 12.80 15.04
N LYS A 164 -0.75 12.48 14.93
CA LYS A 164 -1.39 11.50 15.81
C LYS A 164 -0.88 10.12 15.50
N ALA A 165 -0.46 9.40 16.53
CA ALA A 165 -0.08 8.01 16.40
C ALA A 165 -1.33 7.14 16.23
N TYR A 166 -1.19 6.07 15.44
CA TYR A 166 -2.18 5.00 15.36
C TYR A 166 -1.77 3.87 16.31
N ASP A 167 -2.58 3.61 17.33
CA ASP A 167 -2.29 2.67 18.42
C ASP A 167 -3.30 1.53 18.56
N ARG A 168 -4.23 1.40 17.58
CA ARG A 168 -5.23 0.34 17.62
C ARG A 168 -4.69 -0.96 17.02
N GLU A 169 -5.40 -2.06 17.33
CA GLU A 169 -5.12 -3.37 16.73
C GLU A 169 -5.29 -3.34 15.21
N VAL A 170 -4.50 -4.19 14.54
CA VAL A 170 -4.55 -4.36 13.09
C VAL A 170 -5.60 -5.41 12.77
N THR A 171 -6.78 -4.94 12.37
CA THR A 171 -7.93 -5.78 11.99
C THR A 171 -8.76 -5.09 10.90
N ALA A 172 -9.62 -5.85 10.22
CA ALA A 172 -10.54 -5.29 9.22
C ALA A 172 -11.48 -4.23 9.84
N GLU A 173 -11.96 -4.46 11.07
CA GLU A 173 -12.88 -3.55 11.77
C GLU A 173 -12.23 -2.19 12.07
N ASN A 174 -10.92 -2.16 12.14
CA ASN A 174 -10.16 -0.94 12.42
C ASN A 174 -9.66 -0.21 11.15
N ALA A 175 -9.90 -0.75 9.95
CA ALA A 175 -9.45 -0.14 8.69
C ALA A 175 -9.94 1.30 8.51
N GLU A 176 -11.22 1.57 8.83
CA GLU A 176 -11.77 2.94 8.80
C GLU A 176 -11.05 3.87 9.77
N SER A 177 -10.62 3.35 10.93
CA SER A 177 -9.83 4.14 11.89
C SER A 177 -8.43 4.47 11.38
N VAL A 178 -7.81 3.57 10.59
CA VAL A 178 -6.52 3.83 9.93
C VAL A 178 -6.67 5.03 9.00
N LEU A 179 -7.69 4.98 8.12
CA LEU A 179 -7.98 6.06 7.18
C LEU A 179 -8.32 7.37 7.92
N ALA A 180 -9.19 7.33 8.93
CA ALA A 180 -9.62 8.52 9.67
C ALA A 180 -8.44 9.25 10.33
N VAL A 181 -7.53 8.52 10.98
CA VAL A 181 -6.33 9.10 11.60
C VAL A 181 -5.39 9.68 10.55
N ALA A 182 -5.26 9.03 9.38
CA ALA A 182 -4.42 9.54 8.30
C ALA A 182 -4.98 10.84 7.70
N LEU A 183 -6.28 10.90 7.44
CA LEU A 183 -6.94 12.10 6.95
C LEU A 183 -6.83 13.25 7.96
N GLU A 184 -6.98 12.96 9.25
CA GLU A 184 -6.81 13.96 10.29
C GLU A 184 -5.38 14.52 10.31
N ASN A 185 -4.36 13.66 10.25
CA ASN A 185 -2.96 14.08 10.18
C ASN A 185 -2.66 14.96 8.96
N LEU A 186 -3.16 14.58 7.80
CA LEU A 186 -2.95 15.36 6.57
C LEU A 186 -3.69 16.71 6.61
N ARG A 187 -4.89 16.76 7.18
CA ARG A 187 -5.65 18.00 7.39
C ARG A 187 -4.96 18.94 8.41
N LEU A 188 -4.33 18.37 9.44
CA LEU A 188 -3.50 19.14 10.38
C LEU A 188 -2.31 19.84 9.70
N PHE A 189 -1.85 19.32 8.56
CA PHE A 189 -0.81 19.94 7.73
C PHE A 189 -1.33 21.05 6.84
N GLY A 190 -2.65 21.29 6.79
CA GLY A 190 -3.26 22.33 5.96
C GLY A 190 -3.80 21.80 4.61
N ASN A 191 -3.76 20.48 4.37
CA ASN A 191 -4.28 19.93 3.14
C ASN A 191 -5.81 19.92 3.11
N GLU A 192 -6.39 20.41 2.02
CA GLU A 192 -7.82 20.23 1.72
C GLU A 192 -8.02 18.87 1.06
N ILE A 193 -8.69 17.95 1.77
CA ILE A 193 -8.90 16.59 1.32
C ILE A 193 -10.39 16.31 1.22
N ALA A 194 -10.82 15.86 0.03
CA ALA A 194 -12.18 15.40 -0.21
C ALA A 194 -12.58 14.22 0.69
N ASP A 195 -13.83 13.89 0.74
CA ASP A 195 -14.31 12.72 1.49
C ASP A 195 -13.80 11.43 0.82
N ILE A 196 -13.23 10.57 1.65
CA ILE A 196 -12.74 9.24 1.27
C ILE A 196 -13.35 8.24 2.22
N GLU A 197 -13.92 7.18 1.69
CA GLU A 197 -14.54 6.10 2.47
C GLU A 197 -13.95 4.74 2.10
N ILE A 198 -14.02 3.78 3.03
CA ILE A 198 -13.64 2.38 2.75
C ILE A 198 -14.91 1.61 2.42
N GLU A 199 -14.86 0.85 1.34
CA GLU A 199 -15.89 -0.11 0.94
C GLU A 199 -15.32 -1.52 1.01
N PHE A 200 -15.98 -2.40 1.78
CA PHE A 200 -15.61 -3.81 1.82
C PHE A 200 -16.34 -4.57 0.73
N ALA A 201 -15.59 -5.11 -0.23
CA ALA A 201 -16.16 -5.95 -1.28
C ALA A 201 -16.33 -7.39 -0.81
N ASP A 202 -17.41 -8.03 -1.27
CA ASP A 202 -17.69 -9.44 -0.98
C ASP A 202 -16.68 -10.40 -1.62
N ASN A 203 -15.98 -9.95 -2.69
CA ASN A 203 -14.97 -10.74 -3.38
C ASN A 203 -13.67 -9.94 -3.52
N PRO A 204 -12.62 -10.22 -2.74
CA PRO A 204 -11.36 -9.49 -2.76
C PRO A 204 -10.53 -9.61 -4.06
N GLU A 205 -10.81 -10.56 -4.94
CA GLU A 205 -10.06 -10.72 -6.21
C GLU A 205 -10.30 -9.61 -7.23
N VAL A 206 -11.39 -8.89 -7.14
CA VAL A 206 -11.79 -7.90 -8.16
C VAL A 206 -10.99 -6.59 -8.06
N GLN A 207 -10.17 -6.43 -7.02
CA GLN A 207 -9.71 -5.12 -6.58
C GLN A 207 -8.41 -4.62 -7.19
N CYS A 208 -7.53 -5.51 -7.62
CA CYS A 208 -6.31 -5.07 -8.30
C CYS A 208 -6.52 -4.61 -9.76
N ALA A 209 -7.68 -4.93 -10.36
CA ALA A 209 -7.97 -4.60 -11.75
C ALA A 209 -8.71 -3.26 -11.96
N ASN A 210 -9.27 -2.66 -10.91
CA ASN A 210 -10.17 -1.50 -11.02
C ASN A 210 -9.57 -0.16 -10.55
N CYS A 211 -8.31 -0.11 -10.14
CA CYS A 211 -7.65 1.15 -9.79
C CYS A 211 -7.35 2.04 -11.01
N TYR A 212 -7.70 1.61 -12.22
CA TYR A 212 -7.33 2.27 -13.48
C TYR A 212 -8.51 2.55 -14.43
N ASN A 213 -9.68 2.87 -13.91
CA ASN A 213 -10.78 3.42 -14.75
C ASN A 213 -11.15 4.83 -14.35
#